data_c0a6af7ab1e8051c83496f59bfa0d385
#
_entry.id   c0a6af7ab1e8051c83496f59bfa0d385
#
_cell.length_a   1.000
_cell.length_b   1.000
_cell.length_c   1.000
_cell.angle_alpha   90.00
_cell.angle_beta   90.00
_cell.angle_gamma   90.00
#
_symmetry.space_group_name_H-M   'P 1'
#
loop_
_entity.id
_entity.type
_entity.pdbx_description
1 polymer ?
#
loop_
_entity_poly.entity_id
_entity_poly.type
_entity_poly.pdbx_seq_one_letter_code
_entity_poly.pdbx_strand_id
1 'polypeptide(L)'
;MHEMGIASSILEAVQKELRLYPGYRVVKVGLRIGEFAGVDSESLRFCFEAIVKDTPFAPLELAIENSSGDELDFSAMELDEIEPEIQKEAAA
;
A
#
# COMPACT_ATOMS: atom_id res chain seq x y z
N MET A 1 -13.43 13.49 6.37
CA MET A 1 -13.16 12.77 5.13
C MET A 1 -13.32 11.27 5.34
N HIS A 2 -13.71 10.55 4.31
CA HIS A 2 -14.00 9.11 4.43
C HIS A 2 -12.74 8.29 4.23
N GLU A 3 -12.08 7.94 5.32
CA GLU A 3 -10.82 7.21 5.27
C GLU A 3 -10.93 5.84 4.60
N MET A 4 -12.07 5.17 4.72
CA MET A 4 -12.26 3.88 4.04
C MET A 4 -12.24 4.04 2.52
N GLY A 5 -12.84 5.10 2.00
CA GLY A 5 -12.80 5.40 0.58
C GLY A 5 -11.39 5.71 0.10
N ILE A 6 -10.64 6.44 0.91
CA ILE A 6 -9.24 6.74 0.61
C ILE A 6 -8.41 5.46 0.61
N ALA A 7 -8.62 4.61 1.61
CA ALA A 7 -7.91 3.33 1.71
C ALA A 7 -8.17 2.46 0.49
N SER A 8 -9.41 2.39 0.04
CA SER A 8 -9.78 1.64 -1.16
C SER A 8 -9.10 2.19 -2.41
N SER A 9 -9.03 3.51 -2.52
CA SER A 9 -8.37 4.16 -3.66
C SER A 9 -6.87 3.89 -3.65
N ILE A 10 -6.25 3.88 -2.48
CA ILE A 10 -4.82 3.55 -2.36
C ILE A 10 -4.57 2.12 -2.82
N LEU A 11 -5.38 1.18 -2.36
CA LEU A 11 -5.21 -0.21 -2.74
C LEU A 11 -5.40 -0.40 -4.25
N GLU A 12 -6.35 0.29 -4.83
CA GLU A 12 -6.59 0.27 -6.27
C GLU A 12 -5.37 0.80 -7.03
N ALA A 13 -4.80 1.90 -6.56
CA ALA A 13 -3.59 2.48 -7.16
C ALA A 13 -2.40 1.52 -7.05
N VAL A 14 -2.26 0.85 -5.92
CA VAL A 14 -1.21 -0.15 -5.70
C VAL A 14 -1.37 -1.30 -6.69
N GLN A 15 -2.57 -1.81 -6.85
CA GLN A 15 -2.84 -2.91 -7.78
C GLN A 15 -2.49 -2.53 -9.21
N LYS A 16 -2.86 -1.32 -9.60
CA LYS A 16 -2.60 -0.83 -10.94
C LYS A 16 -1.10 -0.68 -11.20
N GLU A 17 -0.39 -0.10 -10.24
CA GLU A 17 1.05 0.10 -10.35
C GLU A 17 1.81 -1.22 -10.37
N LEU A 18 1.38 -2.16 -9.53
CA LEU A 18 2.04 -3.47 -9.42
C LEU A 18 2.00 -4.28 -10.72
N ARG A 19 1.03 -4.02 -11.58
CA ARG A 19 0.97 -4.68 -12.90
C ARG A 19 2.18 -4.38 -13.77
N LEU A 20 2.89 -3.30 -13.47
CA LEU A 20 4.11 -2.92 -14.18
C LEU A 20 5.34 -3.70 -13.72
N TYR A 21 5.20 -4.45 -12.63
CA TYR A 21 6.32 -5.15 -12.00
C TYR A 21 5.98 -6.62 -11.78
N PRO A 22 5.83 -7.41 -12.86
CA PRO A 22 5.54 -8.83 -12.71
C PRO A 22 6.68 -9.54 -11.99
N GLY A 23 6.33 -10.45 -11.11
CA GLY A 23 7.33 -11.16 -10.30
C GLY A 23 7.66 -10.47 -8.99
N TYR A 24 7.00 -9.35 -8.69
CA TYR A 24 7.20 -8.61 -7.45
C TYR A 24 5.91 -8.54 -6.64
N ARG A 25 6.06 -8.42 -5.33
CA ARG A 25 4.96 -8.13 -4.44
C ARG A 25 5.24 -6.81 -3.73
N VAL A 26 4.19 -6.10 -3.37
CA VAL A 26 4.33 -4.87 -2.62
C VAL A 26 4.37 -5.19 -1.14
N VAL A 27 5.30 -4.57 -0.41
CA VAL A 27 5.45 -4.78 1.03
C VAL A 27 5.20 -3.52 1.84
N LYS A 28 5.31 -2.37 1.21
CA LYS A 28 5.10 -1.09 1.87
C LYS A 28 4.59 -0.06 0.87
N VAL A 29 3.66 0.76 1.32
CA VAL A 29 3.13 1.89 0.54
C VAL A 29 3.38 3.15 1.33
N GLY A 30 4.01 4.14 0.69
CA GLY A 30 4.26 5.43 1.29
C GLY A 30 3.21 6.45 0.89
N LEU A 31 2.73 7.19 1.85
CA LEU A 31 1.80 8.31 1.65
C LEU A 31 2.34 9.56 2.29
N ARG A 32 2.12 10.68 1.65
CA ARG A 32 2.35 11.98 2.27
C ARG A 32 1.01 12.63 2.52
N ILE A 33 0.74 12.96 3.78
CA ILE A 33 -0.52 13.57 4.20
C ILE A 33 -0.25 14.89 4.85
N GLY A 34 -0.82 15.96 4.28
CA GLY A 34 -0.70 17.30 4.83
C GLY A 34 -1.60 17.46 6.05
N GLU A 35 -1.17 18.28 6.98
CA GLU A 35 -1.91 18.54 8.21
C GLU A 35 -3.28 19.16 7.93
N PHE A 36 -3.43 19.84 6.80
CA PHE A 36 -4.70 20.45 6.39
C PHE A 36 -5.49 19.64 5.36
N ALA A 37 -5.08 18.38 5.12
CA ALA A 37 -5.80 17.53 4.17
C ALA A 37 -7.14 17.02 4.70
N GLY A 38 -7.38 17.16 5.99
CA GLY A 38 -8.62 16.69 6.60
C GLY A 38 -8.71 15.18 6.73
N VAL A 39 -7.57 14.51 6.78
CA VAL A 39 -7.49 13.05 6.87
C VAL A 39 -6.91 12.66 8.22
N ASP A 40 -7.60 11.77 8.91
CA ASP A 40 -7.11 11.20 10.16
C ASP A 40 -6.19 10.04 9.81
N SER A 41 -4.90 10.21 10.05
CA SER A 41 -3.88 9.22 9.68
C SER A 41 -4.07 7.87 10.36
N GLU A 42 -4.47 7.86 11.63
CA GLU A 42 -4.68 6.60 12.35
C GLU A 42 -5.89 5.85 11.82
N SER A 43 -6.98 6.57 11.55
CA SER A 43 -8.17 5.97 10.95
C SER A 43 -7.88 5.43 9.57
N LEU A 44 -7.09 6.16 8.78
CA LEU A 44 -6.72 5.71 7.46
C LEU A 44 -5.89 4.43 7.53
N ARG A 45 -4.92 4.38 8.43
CA ARG A 45 -4.10 3.19 8.62
C ARG A 45 -4.96 2.00 9.02
N PHE A 46 -5.88 2.20 9.95
CA PHE A 46 -6.79 1.16 10.40
C PHE A 46 -7.64 0.63 9.24
N CYS A 47 -8.22 1.54 8.47
CA CYS A 47 -9.04 1.17 7.32
C CYS A 47 -8.24 0.41 6.27
N PHE A 48 -7.04 0.88 6.00
CA PHE A 48 -6.17 0.24 5.01
C PHE A 48 -5.80 -1.17 5.45
N GLU A 49 -5.39 -1.35 6.69
CA GLU A 49 -5.06 -2.66 7.23
C GLU A 49 -6.27 -3.59 7.17
N ALA A 50 -7.45 -3.07 7.46
CA ALA A 50 -8.67 -3.86 7.44
C ALA A 50 -9.00 -4.38 6.04
N ILE A 51 -8.88 -3.54 5.02
CA ILE A 51 -9.21 -3.96 3.65
C ILE A 51 -8.15 -4.85 3.03
N VAL A 52 -6.91 -4.76 3.52
CA VAL A 52 -5.80 -5.58 3.01
C VAL A 52 -5.78 -6.96 3.66
N LYS A 53 -6.24 -7.06 4.88
CA LYS A 53 -6.07 -8.21 5.76
C LYS A 53 -6.36 -9.58 5.11
N ASP A 54 -7.45 -9.69 4.39
CA ASP A 54 -7.86 -10.97 3.80
C ASP A 54 -7.57 -11.04 2.30
N THR A 55 -6.63 -10.21 1.83
CA THR A 55 -6.25 -10.19 0.43
C THR A 55 -4.86 -10.80 0.24
N PRO A 56 -4.49 -11.17 -0.99
CA PRO A 56 -3.12 -11.62 -1.28
C PRO A 56 -2.06 -10.56 -1.05
N PHE A 57 -2.44 -9.30 -0.82
CA PHE A 57 -1.50 -8.22 -0.57
C PHE A 57 -1.01 -8.16 0.88
N ALA A 58 -1.68 -8.86 1.79
CA ALA A 58 -1.25 -8.88 3.18
C ALA A 58 0.01 -9.75 3.35
N PRO A 59 0.94 -9.38 4.24
CA PRO A 59 0.95 -8.12 4.99
C PRO A 59 1.45 -6.97 4.13
N LEU A 60 0.85 -5.81 4.29
CA LEU A 60 1.20 -4.62 3.54
C LEU A 60 1.18 -3.43 4.49
N GLU A 61 2.33 -2.81 4.68
CA GLU A 61 2.48 -1.70 5.60
C GLU A 61 2.17 -0.37 4.91
N LEU A 62 1.46 0.50 5.62
CA LEU A 62 1.21 1.86 5.18
C LEU A 62 2.13 2.79 5.96
N ALA A 63 3.09 3.40 5.28
CA ALA A 63 4.03 4.34 5.88
C ALA A 63 3.54 5.75 5.58
N ILE A 64 3.18 6.49 6.62
CA ILE A 64 2.64 7.83 6.48
C ILE A 64 3.67 8.86 6.88
N GLU A 65 3.94 9.79 5.96
CA GLU A 65 4.77 10.95 6.22
C GLU A 65 3.86 12.16 6.33
N ASN A 66 3.94 12.89 7.42
CA ASN A 66 3.12 14.06 7.63
C ASN A 66 3.82 15.29 7.09
N SER A 67 3.07 16.20 6.48
CA SER A 67 3.58 17.44 5.96
C SER A 67 2.74 18.61 6.46
N SER A 68 3.19 19.82 6.18
CA SER A 68 2.49 21.03 6.65
C SER A 68 1.45 21.57 5.68
N GLY A 69 1.25 20.91 4.56
CA GLY A 69 0.33 21.38 3.52
C GLY A 69 -1.04 20.72 3.58
N ASP A 70 -1.68 20.65 2.43
CA ASP A 70 -2.99 20.03 2.28
C ASP A 70 -2.98 18.85 1.32
N GLU A 71 -1.80 18.32 1.02
CA GLU A 71 -1.66 17.22 0.07
C GLU A 71 -2.06 15.88 0.65
N LEU A 72 -2.45 14.99 -0.25
CA LEU A 72 -2.66 13.59 0.03
C LEU A 72 -2.07 12.86 -1.17
N ASP A 73 -0.81 12.46 -1.06
CA ASP A 73 -0.06 11.91 -2.18
C ASP A 73 0.42 10.49 -1.91
N PHE A 74 0.28 9.67 -2.93
CA PHE A 74 0.92 8.36 -3.00
C PHE A 74 2.40 8.64 -3.33
N SER A 75 3.29 8.43 -2.37
CA SER A 75 4.69 8.87 -2.52
C SER A 75 5.64 7.78 -2.97
N ALA A 76 5.41 6.54 -2.57
CA ALA A 76 6.35 5.47 -2.86
C ALA A 76 5.70 4.09 -2.68
N MET A 77 6.32 3.10 -3.30
CA MET A 77 5.91 1.72 -3.15
C MET A 77 7.18 0.89 -3.05
N GLU A 78 7.29 0.09 -1.99
CA GLU A 78 8.42 -0.79 -1.80
C GLU A 78 8.05 -2.20 -2.23
N LEU A 79 8.88 -2.79 -3.05
CA LEU A 79 8.62 -4.10 -3.64
C LEU A 79 9.66 -5.12 -3.21
N ASP A 80 9.22 -6.36 -3.07
CA ASP A 80 10.09 -7.51 -2.89
C ASP A 80 9.87 -8.48 -4.04
N GLU A 81 10.93 -9.13 -4.44
CA GLU A 81 10.85 -10.14 -5.47
C GLU A 81 10.14 -11.38 -4.92
N ILE A 82 9.20 -11.91 -5.70
CA ILE A 82 8.50 -13.13 -5.34
C ILE A 82 9.43 -14.30 -5.68
N GLU A 83 9.76 -15.12 -4.67
CA GLU A 83 10.59 -16.28 -4.88
C GLU A 83 9.78 -17.37 -5.58
N PRO A 84 10.24 -17.84 -6.75
CA PRO A 84 9.45 -18.82 -7.50
C PRO A 84 9.54 -20.21 -6.86
N GLU A 85 8.44 -20.66 -6.31
CA GLU A 85 8.32 -21.99 -5.71
C GLU A 85 8.66 -23.12 -6.72
N ILE A 86 8.28 -22.89 -7.95
CA ILE A 86 8.53 -23.85 -9.04
C ILE A 86 10.01 -24.10 -9.22
N GLN A 87 10.84 -23.09 -9.06
CA GLN A 87 12.28 -23.25 -9.20
C GLN A 87 12.87 -24.11 -8.10
N LYS A 88 12.34 -24.03 -6.91
CA LYS A 88 12.77 -24.86 -5.79
C LYS A 88 12.45 -26.32 -6.05
N GLU A 89 11.30 -26.59 -6.55
CA GLU A 89 10.87 -27.95 -6.89
C GLU A 89 11.70 -28.51 -8.03
N ALA A 90 11.99 -27.71 -9.03
CA ALA A 90 12.80 -28.11 -10.15
C ALA A 90 14.24 -28.41 -9.73
N ALA A 91 14.73 -27.72 -8.70
CA ALA A 91 16.07 -27.94 -8.19
C ALA A 91 16.17 -29.19 -7.33
N ALA A 92 15.05 -29.63 -6.82
CA ALA A 92 15.00 -30.83 -6.01
C ALA A 92 14.98 -32.08 -6.90
#